data_f75350046f298fe7680a957995d9b640
#
_entry.id   f75350046f298fe7680a957995d9b640
#
_cell.length_a   1.000
_cell.length_b   1.000
_cell.length_c   1.000
_cell.angle_alpha   90.00
_cell.angle_beta   90.00
_cell.angle_gamma   90.00
#
_symmetry.space_group_name_H-M   'P 1'
#
loop_
_entity.id
_entity.type
_entity.pdbx_description
1 polymer ?
#
loop_
_entity_poly.entity_id
_entity_poly.type
_entity_poly.pdbx_seq_one_letter_code
_entity_poly.pdbx_strand_id
1 'polypeptide(L)'
;ESGRAIASHFSLLIFNVLGCGRPPDIEPPVAEDDPLPVRNLRETLGQIRNLERGETTHLQEAWNDAIKFRDDALAAFRLGYIRLQERANAEQLAWTCAKEISSRLPDNEPIHDDLRGLQRALACTYYANLSVFRSAPDTWAIGQLFPIMPIHRLDEQPTELGHFADLTCDSDGKLAQFIDSGQTKNLLE
;
A
#
# COMPACT_ATOMS: atom_id res chain seq x y z
N GLU A 1 13.88 -5.39 -34.45
CA GLU A 1 14.66 -6.23 -33.56
C GLU A 1 13.79 -7.33 -32.98
N SER A 2 14.01 -8.56 -33.39
CA SER A 2 13.10 -9.69 -33.08
C SER A 2 13.64 -10.64 -32.00
N GLY A 3 14.81 -10.37 -31.42
CA GLY A 3 15.47 -11.27 -30.49
C GLY A 3 14.61 -11.64 -29.28
N ARG A 4 14.00 -10.66 -28.63
CA ARG A 4 13.13 -10.87 -27.46
C ARG A 4 11.84 -11.60 -27.80
N ALA A 5 11.25 -11.38 -28.95
CA ALA A 5 10.04 -12.06 -29.38
C ALA A 5 10.25 -13.57 -29.56
N ILE A 6 11.48 -13.99 -29.88
CA ILE A 6 11.83 -15.41 -30.11
C ILE A 6 12.43 -16.05 -28.86
N ALA A 7 13.28 -15.33 -28.12
CA ALA A 7 14.12 -15.89 -27.06
C ALA A 7 13.71 -15.46 -25.63
N SER A 8 12.69 -14.64 -25.45
CA SER A 8 12.31 -14.15 -24.10
C SER A 8 11.89 -15.25 -23.13
N HIS A 9 11.39 -16.37 -23.64
CA HIS A 9 10.99 -17.55 -22.85
C HIS A 9 12.10 -18.60 -22.68
N PHE A 10 13.33 -18.26 -23.03
CA PHE A 10 14.47 -19.16 -22.88
C PHE A 10 14.75 -19.54 -21.41
N SER A 11 14.48 -18.66 -20.49
CA SER A 11 14.64 -18.93 -19.06
C SER A 11 13.48 -18.36 -18.25
N LEU A 12 13.20 -19.03 -17.13
CA LEU A 12 12.18 -18.63 -16.17
C LEU A 12 12.83 -18.42 -14.82
N LEU A 13 12.44 -17.35 -14.14
CA LEU A 13 12.77 -17.13 -12.75
C LEU A 13 11.61 -17.60 -11.87
N ILE A 14 11.86 -18.60 -11.04
CA ILE A 14 10.91 -19.09 -10.04
C ILE A 14 11.39 -18.62 -8.67
N PHE A 15 10.50 -18.00 -7.91
CA PHE A 15 10.79 -17.52 -6.57
C PHE A 15 9.63 -17.77 -5.62
N ASN A 16 9.93 -17.76 -4.32
CA ASN A 16 8.94 -17.90 -3.26
C ASN A 16 8.66 -16.57 -2.61
N VAL A 17 7.41 -16.36 -2.22
CA VAL A 17 7.00 -15.33 -1.27
C VAL A 17 7.31 -15.86 0.14
N LEU A 18 8.16 -15.14 0.86
CA LEU A 18 8.60 -15.50 2.21
C LEU A 18 7.66 -14.93 3.29
N GLY A 19 6.97 -13.86 2.97
CA GLY A 19 6.08 -13.17 3.88
C GLY A 19 5.40 -12.00 3.21
N CYS A 20 4.45 -11.41 3.92
CA CYS A 20 3.67 -10.28 3.47
C CYS A 20 3.67 -9.20 4.57
N GLY A 21 4.09 -7.99 4.20
CA GLY A 21 3.91 -6.78 5.00
C GLY A 21 2.65 -6.06 4.59
N ARG A 22 1.76 -5.81 5.55
CA ARG A 22 0.54 -5.01 5.33
C ARG A 22 0.32 -4.04 6.49
N PRO A 23 -0.38 -2.93 6.28
CA PRO A 23 -0.80 -2.07 7.37
C PRO A 23 -1.58 -2.86 8.43
N PRO A 24 -1.40 -2.57 9.72
CA PRO A 24 -2.10 -3.26 10.79
C PRO A 24 -3.61 -3.14 10.63
N ASP A 25 -4.32 -4.20 11.00
CA ASP A 25 -5.78 -4.27 10.94
C ASP A 25 -6.38 -4.34 12.35
N ILE A 26 -5.93 -3.41 13.19
CA ILE A 26 -6.32 -3.33 14.60
C ILE A 26 -6.70 -1.89 14.88
N GLU A 27 -7.94 -1.67 15.30
CA GLU A 27 -8.34 -0.38 15.84
C GLU A 27 -7.93 -0.33 17.33
N PRO A 28 -7.13 0.66 17.74
CA PRO A 28 -6.68 0.75 19.11
C PRO A 28 -7.86 1.08 20.05
N PRO A 29 -7.85 0.57 21.28
CA PRO A 29 -8.89 0.86 22.27
C PRO A 29 -8.97 2.37 22.58
N VAL A 30 -10.15 2.83 22.93
CA VAL A 30 -10.35 4.22 23.38
C VAL A 30 -9.79 4.39 24.77
N ALA A 31 -8.97 5.43 24.99
CA ALA A 31 -8.50 5.82 26.31
C ALA A 31 -9.02 7.22 26.66
N GLU A 32 -9.35 7.42 27.94
CA GLU A 32 -9.85 8.72 28.44
C GLU A 32 -8.80 9.83 28.30
N ASP A 33 -7.52 9.45 28.40
CA ASP A 33 -6.35 10.35 28.32
C ASP A 33 -5.72 10.39 26.92
N ASP A 34 -6.42 9.93 25.88
CA ASP A 34 -5.92 10.01 24.50
C ASP A 34 -5.49 11.47 24.17
N PRO A 35 -4.29 11.68 23.66
CA PRO A 35 -3.82 13.02 23.28
C PRO A 35 -4.61 13.58 22.11
N LEU A 36 -4.57 14.89 21.92
CA LEU A 36 -5.38 15.59 20.92
C LEU A 36 -5.27 14.98 19.50
N PRO A 37 -4.09 14.65 18.95
CA PRO A 37 -4.01 14.05 17.62
C PRO A 37 -4.72 12.70 17.52
N VAL A 38 -4.69 11.88 18.57
CA VAL A 38 -5.38 10.57 18.61
C VAL A 38 -6.89 10.76 18.65
N ARG A 39 -7.39 11.70 19.47
CA ARG A 39 -8.82 12.05 19.52
C ARG A 39 -9.32 12.56 18.17
N ASN A 40 -8.57 13.45 17.52
CA ASN A 40 -8.92 13.98 16.22
C ASN A 40 -8.99 12.87 15.16
N LEU A 41 -8.06 11.92 15.17
CA LEU A 41 -8.11 10.75 14.27
C LEU A 41 -9.35 9.88 14.51
N ARG A 42 -9.77 9.71 15.78
CA ARG A 42 -11.02 8.98 16.07
C ARG A 42 -12.25 9.71 15.57
N GLU A 43 -12.26 11.04 15.73
CA GLU A 43 -13.35 11.87 15.20
C GLU A 43 -13.42 11.78 13.68
N THR A 44 -12.27 11.92 12.98
CA THR A 44 -12.17 11.76 11.54
C THR A 44 -12.65 10.36 11.10
N LEU A 45 -12.27 9.30 11.80
CA LEU A 45 -12.75 7.95 11.53
C LEU A 45 -14.27 7.83 11.68
N GLY A 46 -14.84 8.45 12.72
CA GLY A 46 -16.29 8.53 12.92
C GLY A 46 -16.99 9.27 11.78
N GLN A 47 -16.43 10.38 11.32
CA GLN A 47 -16.94 11.13 10.17
C GLN A 47 -16.92 10.27 8.89
N ILE A 48 -15.79 9.61 8.57
CA ILE A 48 -15.65 8.71 7.42
C ILE A 48 -16.73 7.61 7.44
N ARG A 49 -17.00 7.02 8.59
CA ARG A 49 -18.00 5.95 8.75
C ARG A 49 -19.42 6.41 8.46
N ASN A 50 -19.69 7.69 8.62
CA ASN A 50 -20.98 8.30 8.32
C ASN A 50 -21.12 8.78 6.86
N LEU A 51 -20.04 8.81 6.07
CA LEU A 51 -20.09 9.19 4.66
C LEU A 51 -20.67 8.06 3.81
N GLU A 52 -21.45 8.44 2.80
CA GLU A 52 -21.94 7.50 1.80
C GLU A 52 -20.84 7.15 0.77
N ARG A 53 -21.04 6.06 0.05
CA ARG A 53 -20.11 5.66 -1.02
C ARG A 53 -20.16 6.67 -2.17
N GLY A 54 -19.00 7.14 -2.62
CA GLY A 54 -18.90 8.09 -3.74
C GLY A 54 -18.80 9.56 -3.34
N GLU A 55 -18.86 9.92 -2.07
CA GLU A 55 -18.64 11.30 -1.59
C GLU A 55 -17.14 11.68 -1.62
N THR A 56 -16.55 11.64 -2.82
CA THR A 56 -15.08 11.72 -3.03
C THR A 56 -14.44 12.98 -2.44
N THR A 57 -15.13 14.13 -2.46
CA THR A 57 -14.60 15.39 -1.89
C THR A 57 -14.45 15.27 -0.37
N HIS A 58 -15.47 14.78 0.33
CA HIS A 58 -15.42 14.59 1.78
C HIS A 58 -14.43 13.49 2.18
N LEU A 59 -14.32 12.42 1.38
CA LEU A 59 -13.32 11.38 1.59
C LEU A 59 -11.89 11.92 1.44
N GLN A 60 -11.65 12.84 0.51
CA GLN A 60 -10.36 13.49 0.33
C GLN A 60 -10.03 14.41 1.52
N GLU A 61 -10.99 15.24 1.96
CA GLU A 61 -10.83 16.09 3.13
C GLU A 61 -10.47 15.24 4.38
N ALA A 62 -11.23 14.17 4.62
CA ALA A 62 -10.97 13.26 5.73
C ALA A 62 -9.61 12.57 5.63
N TRP A 63 -9.15 12.25 4.42
CA TRP A 63 -7.80 11.70 4.22
C TRP A 63 -6.71 12.71 4.56
N ASN A 64 -6.85 13.96 4.11
CA ASN A 64 -5.91 15.03 4.44
C ASN A 64 -5.83 15.28 5.95
N ASP A 65 -6.98 15.27 6.63
CA ASP A 65 -7.05 15.38 8.09
C ASP A 65 -6.38 14.20 8.79
N ALA A 66 -6.61 12.97 8.33
CA ALA A 66 -5.97 11.78 8.89
C ALA A 66 -4.44 11.83 8.76
N ILE A 67 -3.91 12.23 7.60
CA ILE A 67 -2.47 12.43 7.40
C ILE A 67 -1.94 13.51 8.35
N LYS A 68 -2.61 14.65 8.41
CA LYS A 68 -2.20 15.77 9.26
C LYS A 68 -2.12 15.35 10.72
N PHE A 69 -3.16 14.73 11.26
CA PHE A 69 -3.19 14.33 12.67
C PHE A 69 -2.19 13.21 12.99
N ARG A 70 -1.92 12.31 12.06
CA ARG A 70 -0.81 11.35 12.19
C ARG A 70 0.54 12.07 12.29
N ASP A 71 0.77 13.06 11.44
CA ASP A 71 2.03 13.80 11.42
C ASP A 71 2.16 14.71 12.66
N ASP A 72 1.06 15.27 13.16
CA ASP A 72 1.00 16.00 14.43
C ASP A 72 1.37 15.07 15.61
N ALA A 73 0.89 13.82 15.62
CA ALA A 73 1.27 12.82 16.61
C ALA A 73 2.76 12.48 16.53
N LEU A 74 3.30 12.33 15.32
CA LEU A 74 4.73 12.10 15.13
C LEU A 74 5.57 13.27 15.63
N ALA A 75 5.15 14.49 15.36
CA ALA A 75 5.82 15.71 15.85
C ALA A 75 5.76 15.79 17.39
N ALA A 76 4.59 15.55 17.99
CA ALA A 76 4.42 15.53 19.43
C ALA A 76 5.28 14.45 20.10
N PHE A 77 5.40 13.27 19.49
CA PHE A 77 6.28 12.21 19.97
C PHE A 77 7.77 12.63 19.93
N ARG A 78 8.22 13.23 18.84
CA ARG A 78 9.61 13.73 18.71
C ARG A 78 9.96 14.80 19.74
N LEU A 79 8.97 15.58 20.15
CA LEU A 79 9.11 16.61 21.19
C LEU A 79 8.93 16.06 22.62
N GLY A 80 8.60 14.78 22.77
CA GLY A 80 8.41 14.14 24.07
C GLY A 80 7.05 14.45 24.74
N TYR A 81 6.08 14.97 24.01
CA TYR A 81 4.75 15.30 24.55
C TYR A 81 3.82 14.09 24.62
N ILE A 82 4.06 13.07 23.80
CA ILE A 82 3.29 11.83 23.81
C ILE A 82 4.22 10.62 23.88
N ARG A 83 3.69 9.51 24.38
CA ARG A 83 4.41 8.23 24.51
C ARG A 83 4.37 7.44 23.20
N LEU A 84 5.24 6.44 23.10
CA LEU A 84 5.31 5.54 21.93
C LEU A 84 3.97 4.84 21.66
N GLN A 85 3.26 4.43 22.71
CA GLN A 85 1.94 3.79 22.56
C GLN A 85 0.92 4.72 21.90
N GLU A 86 0.90 5.99 22.30
CA GLU A 86 -0.03 6.99 21.75
C GLU A 86 0.31 7.31 20.28
N ARG A 87 1.60 7.36 19.95
CA ARG A 87 2.05 7.44 18.55
C ARG A 87 1.63 6.22 17.75
N ALA A 88 1.81 5.01 18.29
CA ALA A 88 1.39 3.78 17.62
C ALA A 88 -0.13 3.74 17.41
N ASN A 89 -0.91 4.20 18.38
CA ASN A 89 -2.36 4.32 18.26
C ASN A 89 -2.75 5.30 17.14
N ALA A 90 -2.04 6.44 17.01
CA ALA A 90 -2.28 7.39 15.94
C ALA A 90 -1.99 6.78 14.55
N GLU A 91 -0.89 6.05 14.41
CA GLU A 91 -0.56 5.36 13.16
C GLU A 91 -1.61 4.29 12.80
N GLN A 92 -2.06 3.50 13.76
CA GLN A 92 -3.10 2.50 13.54
C GLN A 92 -4.43 3.12 13.14
N LEU A 93 -4.85 4.21 13.79
CA LEU A 93 -6.07 4.94 13.43
C LEU A 93 -5.99 5.54 12.02
N ALA A 94 -4.84 6.12 11.66
CA ALA A 94 -4.65 6.65 10.31
C ALA A 94 -4.78 5.54 9.23
N TRP A 95 -4.24 4.34 9.51
CA TRP A 95 -4.43 3.18 8.63
C TRP A 95 -5.88 2.69 8.59
N THR A 96 -6.60 2.75 9.71
CA THR A 96 -8.02 2.42 9.75
C THR A 96 -8.83 3.43 8.93
N CYS A 97 -8.55 4.74 9.04
CA CYS A 97 -9.13 5.77 8.18
C CYS A 97 -8.87 5.48 6.70
N ALA A 98 -7.62 5.13 6.36
CA ALA A 98 -7.23 4.79 5.00
C ALA A 98 -8.07 3.63 4.42
N LYS A 99 -8.26 2.56 5.18
CA LYS A 99 -9.05 1.38 4.77
C LYS A 99 -10.53 1.74 4.61
N GLU A 100 -11.09 2.48 5.56
CA GLU A 100 -12.48 2.91 5.51
C GLU A 100 -12.75 3.83 4.31
N ILE A 101 -11.84 4.75 3.99
CA ILE A 101 -11.92 5.58 2.79
C ILE A 101 -11.85 4.71 1.54
N SER A 102 -10.87 3.81 1.45
CA SER A 102 -10.70 2.93 0.29
C SER A 102 -11.94 2.10 0.01
N SER A 103 -12.63 1.62 1.04
CA SER A 103 -13.86 0.83 0.89
C SER A 103 -15.06 1.64 0.36
N ARG A 104 -15.00 2.97 0.45
CA ARG A 104 -16.06 3.90 0.02
C ARG A 104 -15.77 4.56 -1.32
N LEU A 105 -14.57 4.35 -1.88
CA LEU A 105 -14.25 4.87 -3.21
C LEU A 105 -15.13 4.22 -4.28
N PRO A 106 -15.51 4.96 -5.32
CA PRO A 106 -16.26 4.41 -6.44
C PRO A 106 -15.36 3.52 -7.31
N ASP A 107 -15.93 2.45 -7.87
CA ASP A 107 -15.16 1.48 -8.66
C ASP A 107 -14.74 2.00 -10.04
N ASN A 108 -15.47 2.93 -10.64
CA ASN A 108 -15.31 3.32 -12.05
C ASN A 108 -15.29 4.84 -12.30
N GLU A 109 -15.13 5.66 -11.28
CA GLU A 109 -15.05 7.11 -11.45
C GLU A 109 -13.61 7.61 -11.34
N PRO A 110 -13.26 8.74 -11.98
CA PRO A 110 -11.95 9.35 -11.82
C PRO A 110 -11.75 9.76 -10.34
N ILE A 111 -10.80 9.13 -9.70
CA ILE A 111 -10.42 9.38 -8.31
C ILE A 111 -9.35 10.47 -8.30
N HIS A 112 -9.42 11.40 -7.35
CA HIS A 112 -8.41 12.42 -7.13
C HIS A 112 -7.02 11.79 -6.89
N ASP A 113 -5.95 12.42 -7.37
CA ASP A 113 -4.60 11.86 -7.34
C ASP A 113 -4.13 11.49 -5.92
N ASP A 114 -4.52 12.25 -4.90
CA ASP A 114 -4.21 11.97 -3.51
C ASP A 114 -4.82 10.64 -3.04
N LEU A 115 -6.03 10.31 -3.49
CA LEU A 115 -6.70 9.05 -3.16
C LEU A 115 -6.18 7.86 -3.97
N ARG A 116 -5.59 8.10 -5.17
CA ARG A 116 -4.90 7.03 -5.92
C ARG A 116 -3.65 6.53 -5.18
N GLY A 117 -2.96 7.42 -4.47
CA GLY A 117 -1.84 7.06 -3.60
C GLY A 117 -2.23 6.13 -2.45
N LEU A 118 -3.49 6.23 -2.00
CA LEU A 118 -4.03 5.44 -0.90
C LEU A 118 -4.06 3.94 -1.20
N GLN A 119 -4.53 3.54 -2.38
CA GLN A 119 -4.55 2.12 -2.78
C GLN A 119 -3.15 1.51 -2.78
N ARG A 120 -2.13 2.28 -3.25
CA ARG A 120 -0.74 1.83 -3.21
C ARG A 120 -0.21 1.72 -1.78
N ALA A 121 -0.59 2.65 -0.90
CA ALA A 121 -0.17 2.63 0.50
C ALA A 121 -0.78 1.45 1.27
N LEU A 122 -1.99 1.03 0.90
CA LEU A 122 -2.68 -0.12 1.48
C LEU A 122 -2.25 -1.46 0.90
N ALA A 123 -1.57 -1.47 -0.25
CA ALA A 123 -1.16 -2.68 -0.94
C ALA A 123 -0.20 -3.54 -0.12
N CYS A 124 -0.31 -4.84 -0.25
CA CYS A 124 0.61 -5.79 0.36
C CYS A 124 2.01 -5.68 -0.24
N THR A 125 3.02 -5.64 0.61
CA THR A 125 4.40 -5.86 0.20
C THR A 125 4.73 -7.34 0.37
N TYR A 126 4.88 -8.07 -0.73
CA TYR A 126 5.28 -9.46 -0.73
C TYR A 126 6.80 -9.57 -0.78
N TYR A 127 7.40 -10.07 0.29
CA TYR A 127 8.85 -10.28 0.37
C TYR A 127 9.23 -11.56 -0.37
N ALA A 128 10.07 -11.42 -1.39
CA ALA A 128 10.48 -12.52 -2.26
C ALA A 128 11.94 -12.94 -1.99
N ASN A 129 12.22 -14.24 -2.11
CA ASN A 129 13.56 -14.80 -1.92
C ASN A 129 14.47 -14.61 -3.14
N LEU A 130 14.45 -13.42 -3.71
CA LEU A 130 15.30 -13.04 -4.84
C LEU A 130 16.05 -11.74 -4.54
N SER A 131 17.00 -11.38 -5.38
CA SER A 131 17.51 -10.03 -5.49
C SER A 131 17.14 -9.48 -6.85
N VAL A 132 16.43 -8.34 -6.89
CA VAL A 132 16.06 -7.67 -8.14
C VAL A 132 17.30 -7.33 -8.95
N PHE A 133 18.35 -6.84 -8.28
CA PHE A 133 19.60 -6.45 -8.91
C PHE A 133 20.36 -7.59 -9.59
N ARG A 134 20.24 -8.82 -9.08
CA ARG A 134 20.91 -10.00 -9.62
C ARG A 134 20.03 -10.82 -10.56
N SER A 135 18.74 -10.95 -10.20
CA SER A 135 17.84 -11.88 -10.88
C SER A 135 16.97 -11.21 -11.94
N ALA A 136 16.72 -9.91 -11.82
CA ALA A 136 15.96 -9.12 -12.77
C ALA A 136 16.60 -7.73 -12.99
N PRO A 137 17.91 -7.67 -13.35
CA PRO A 137 18.66 -6.42 -13.45
C PRO A 137 18.05 -5.44 -14.45
N ASP A 138 17.44 -5.93 -15.53
CA ASP A 138 16.83 -5.10 -16.55
C ASP A 138 15.60 -4.36 -16.05
N THR A 139 14.88 -4.88 -15.05
CA THR A 139 13.80 -4.15 -14.40
C THR A 139 14.31 -2.87 -13.74
N TRP A 140 15.40 -2.98 -13.00
CA TRP A 140 16.03 -1.86 -12.31
C TRP A 140 16.77 -0.93 -13.29
N ALA A 141 17.59 -1.49 -14.17
CA ALA A 141 18.52 -0.72 -15.01
C ALA A 141 17.83 0.04 -16.15
N ILE A 142 16.78 -0.52 -16.74
CA ILE A 142 16.15 0.03 -17.96
C ILE A 142 14.61 0.02 -17.89
N GLY A 143 14.01 -0.29 -16.74
CA GLY A 143 12.56 -0.34 -16.59
C GLY A 143 11.88 -1.47 -17.39
N GLN A 144 12.62 -2.57 -17.67
CA GLN A 144 12.04 -3.70 -18.38
C GLN A 144 10.96 -4.38 -17.54
N LEU A 145 9.78 -4.51 -18.11
CA LEU A 145 8.68 -5.26 -17.51
C LEU A 145 8.77 -6.73 -17.90
N PHE A 146 8.54 -7.60 -16.91
CA PHE A 146 8.45 -9.05 -17.11
C PHE A 146 7.05 -9.54 -16.78
N PRO A 147 6.50 -10.52 -17.52
CA PRO A 147 5.29 -11.21 -17.12
C PRO A 147 5.53 -11.93 -15.78
N ILE A 148 4.64 -11.71 -14.82
CA ILE A 148 4.67 -12.39 -13.52
C ILE A 148 3.33 -13.06 -13.33
N MET A 149 3.37 -14.36 -12.95
CA MET A 149 2.17 -15.11 -12.67
C MET A 149 2.40 -16.12 -11.53
N PRO A 150 1.38 -16.43 -10.75
CA PRO A 150 1.47 -17.50 -9.77
C PRO A 150 1.63 -18.86 -10.46
N ILE A 151 2.24 -19.83 -9.77
CA ILE A 151 2.32 -21.24 -10.18
C ILE A 151 1.55 -22.16 -9.22
N HIS A 152 1.01 -21.60 -8.13
CA HIS A 152 0.16 -22.29 -7.16
C HIS A 152 -1.18 -21.55 -7.04
N ARG A 153 -2.21 -22.24 -6.55
CA ARG A 153 -3.53 -21.68 -6.27
C ARG A 153 -4.18 -21.01 -7.50
N LEU A 154 -4.01 -21.62 -8.67
CA LEU A 154 -4.48 -21.08 -9.95
C LEU A 154 -6.01 -21.10 -10.09
N ASP A 155 -6.69 -21.83 -9.23
CA ASP A 155 -8.16 -21.95 -9.12
C ASP A 155 -8.78 -20.93 -8.15
N GLU A 156 -7.94 -20.13 -7.49
CA GLU A 156 -8.40 -19.09 -6.56
C GLU A 156 -8.42 -17.71 -7.23
N GLN A 157 -9.42 -16.91 -6.88
CA GLN A 157 -9.48 -15.52 -7.32
C GLN A 157 -8.54 -14.67 -6.46
N PRO A 158 -7.72 -13.80 -7.07
CA PRO A 158 -6.93 -12.83 -6.32
C PRO A 158 -7.85 -11.90 -5.51
N THR A 159 -7.47 -11.60 -4.28
CA THR A 159 -8.23 -10.74 -3.38
C THR A 159 -7.44 -9.54 -2.88
N GLU A 160 -6.14 -9.51 -3.13
CA GLU A 160 -5.23 -8.52 -2.58
C GLU A 160 -4.42 -7.85 -3.69
N LEU A 161 -4.26 -6.55 -3.59
CA LEU A 161 -3.32 -5.81 -4.42
C LEU A 161 -1.95 -5.79 -3.77
N GLY A 162 -0.90 -5.97 -4.55
CA GLY A 162 0.45 -6.02 -3.98
C GLY A 162 1.57 -5.68 -4.96
N HIS A 163 2.75 -5.58 -4.41
CA HIS A 163 4.02 -5.50 -5.12
C HIS A 163 5.06 -6.39 -4.44
N PHE A 164 6.11 -6.74 -5.16
CA PHE A 164 7.20 -7.56 -4.61
C PHE A 164 8.36 -6.68 -4.15
N ALA A 165 8.94 -7.04 -3.02
CA ALA A 165 10.21 -6.49 -2.55
C ALA A 165 11.20 -7.65 -2.32
N ASP A 166 12.46 -7.41 -2.63
CA ASP A 166 13.53 -8.32 -2.24
C ASP A 166 13.96 -8.09 -0.78
N LEU A 167 14.91 -8.87 -0.29
CA LEU A 167 15.44 -8.77 1.06
C LEU A 167 16.76 -8.00 1.12
N THR A 168 17.03 -7.15 0.14
CA THR A 168 18.21 -6.27 0.16
C THR A 168 17.94 -5.04 1.04
N CYS A 169 19.02 -4.37 1.43
CA CYS A 169 18.93 -3.12 2.20
C CYS A 169 18.55 -1.90 1.35
N ASP A 170 18.45 -2.07 0.03
CA ASP A 170 18.17 -1.00 -0.91
C ASP A 170 16.67 -0.87 -1.18
N SER A 171 16.14 0.32 -1.08
CA SER A 171 14.71 0.61 -1.34
C SER A 171 14.29 0.38 -2.80
N ASP A 172 15.25 0.30 -3.73
CA ASP A 172 15.00 0.04 -5.15
C ASP A 172 14.88 -1.45 -5.47
N GLY A 173 15.15 -2.34 -4.51
CA GLY A 173 14.99 -3.79 -4.64
C GLY A 173 13.53 -4.22 -4.65
N LYS A 174 12.72 -3.70 -5.60
CA LYS A 174 11.29 -4.00 -5.71
C LYS A 174 10.83 -4.15 -7.16
N LEU A 175 9.78 -4.97 -7.33
CA LEU A 175 9.01 -5.09 -8.56
C LEU A 175 7.63 -4.46 -8.28
N ALA A 176 7.44 -3.23 -8.77
CA ALA A 176 6.26 -2.42 -8.49
C ALA A 176 5.56 -1.92 -9.76
N GLN A 177 5.96 -2.43 -10.92
CA GLN A 177 5.32 -2.17 -12.20
C GLN A 177 5.09 -3.49 -12.92
N PHE A 178 3.87 -3.67 -13.43
CA PHE A 178 3.40 -4.92 -14.01
C PHE A 178 2.74 -4.69 -15.35
N ILE A 179 2.76 -5.72 -16.18
CA ILE A 179 2.07 -5.72 -17.50
C ILE A 179 0.58 -5.97 -17.26
N ASP A 180 -0.26 -5.15 -17.89
CA ASP A 180 -1.71 -5.34 -17.91
C ASP A 180 -2.24 -4.98 -19.29
N SER A 181 -2.97 -5.86 -19.96
CA SER A 181 -3.76 -5.65 -21.19
C SER A 181 -3.29 -4.51 -22.13
N GLY A 182 -1.97 -4.39 -22.34
CA GLY A 182 -1.35 -3.34 -23.16
C GLY A 182 -1.02 -2.03 -22.43
N GLN A 183 -1.19 -2.00 -21.13
CA GLN A 183 -0.82 -0.88 -20.26
C GLN A 183 0.09 -1.35 -19.12
N THR A 184 0.62 -0.41 -18.34
CA THR A 184 1.38 -0.68 -17.14
C THR A 184 0.52 -0.43 -15.91
N LYS A 185 0.44 -1.40 -15.00
CA LYS A 185 -0.17 -1.21 -13.69
C LYS A 185 0.88 -1.21 -12.57
N ASN A 186 0.59 -0.51 -11.48
CA ASN A 186 1.52 -0.35 -10.35
C ASN A 186 1.27 -1.37 -9.21
N LEU A 187 0.28 -2.20 -9.32
CA LEU A 187 -0.04 -3.25 -8.35
C LEU A 187 -0.43 -4.52 -9.10
N LEU A 188 -0.07 -5.66 -8.53
CA LEU A 188 -0.46 -6.98 -9.02
C LEU A 188 -1.64 -7.48 -8.16
N GLU A 189 -2.65 -8.04 -8.82
CA GLU A 189 -3.72 -8.81 -8.20
C GLU A 189 -3.31 -10.27 -7.98
#